data_3f2e7646038bd0e2424dcd1e1f4d7a47
#
_entry.id   3f2e7646038bd0e2424dcd1e1f4d7a47
#
_cell.length_a   1.000
_cell.length_b   1.000
_cell.length_c   1.000
_cell.angle_alpha   90.00
_cell.angle_beta   90.00
_cell.angle_gamma   90.00
#
_symmetry.space_group_name_H-M   'P 1'
#
loop_
_entity.id
_entity.type
_entity.pdbx_description
1 polymer ?
#
loop_
_entity_poly.entity_id
_entity_poly.type
_entity_poly.pdbx_seq_one_letter_code
_entity_poly.pdbx_strand_id
1 'polypeptide(L)'
;MNIITYGNRNNKSIFFIHGLASTADLCFKPLLPYLQDYYVIFCELDGHFGSNPKDLTSLKETIDSIESYILNEMGGSLYGLCGFSMGATIAVELIGRGNISLSKVLLDAAITAELGLMATPFTYAFIIGTSRIKNKKPIPKFLLDKIMGKDNLSIIEMMYPQISKNTIKNACNFIYHYKPPGNLANFSNPVLFWRGSEEPIPAKSEKILRDYLPQMEVEVFEGMGHGQFLHEHPKEYAEKLKLFLENK
;
A
#
# COMPACT_ATOMS: atom_id res chain seq x y z
N MET A 1 -14.84 4.78 2.87
CA MET A 1 -13.96 4.71 1.69
C MET A 1 -14.68 5.22 0.45
N ASN A 2 -13.95 5.59 -0.60
CA ASN A 2 -14.48 5.98 -1.89
C ASN A 2 -13.82 5.15 -2.99
N ILE A 3 -14.59 4.70 -3.98
CA ILE A 3 -14.08 3.87 -5.09
C ILE A 3 -14.13 4.70 -6.37
N ILE A 4 -13.02 4.73 -7.09
CA ILE A 4 -12.87 5.41 -8.37
C ILE A 4 -12.45 4.37 -9.41
N THR A 5 -13.10 4.35 -10.56
CA THR A 5 -12.84 3.33 -11.58
C THR A 5 -12.46 3.94 -12.92
N TYR A 6 -11.61 3.22 -13.65
CA TYR A 6 -11.14 3.60 -14.98
C TYR A 6 -11.16 2.39 -15.93
N GLY A 7 -11.40 2.64 -17.19
CA GLY A 7 -11.40 1.60 -18.21
C GLY A 7 -12.74 0.85 -18.32
N ASN A 8 -12.72 -0.23 -19.08
CA ASN A 8 -13.92 -1.04 -19.37
C ASN A 8 -14.10 -2.12 -18.29
N ARG A 9 -15.29 -2.18 -17.68
CA ARG A 9 -15.63 -3.16 -16.64
C ARG A 9 -15.51 -4.63 -17.11
N ASN A 10 -15.55 -4.89 -18.39
CA ASN A 10 -15.38 -6.24 -18.94
C ASN A 10 -13.91 -6.69 -19.02
N ASN A 11 -12.96 -5.78 -18.82
CA ASN A 11 -11.54 -6.10 -18.80
C ASN A 11 -11.15 -6.75 -17.47
N LYS A 12 -9.97 -7.39 -17.44
CA LYS A 12 -9.37 -7.91 -16.20
C LYS A 12 -9.23 -6.80 -15.17
N SER A 13 -9.75 -7.01 -13.96
CA SER A 13 -9.77 -5.99 -12.90
C SER A 13 -8.46 -5.93 -12.12
N ILE A 14 -7.97 -4.72 -11.85
CA ILE A 14 -6.86 -4.48 -10.91
C ILE A 14 -7.35 -3.52 -9.82
N PHE A 15 -7.27 -3.96 -8.58
CA PHE A 15 -7.68 -3.18 -7.42
C PHE A 15 -6.45 -2.62 -6.69
N PHE A 16 -6.38 -1.31 -6.53
CA PHE A 16 -5.24 -0.62 -5.92
C PHE A 16 -5.61 -0.03 -4.56
N ILE A 17 -4.75 -0.26 -3.55
CA ILE A 17 -4.89 0.27 -2.19
C ILE A 17 -3.64 1.07 -1.85
N HIS A 18 -3.80 2.37 -1.57
CA HIS A 18 -2.69 3.29 -1.31
C HIS A 18 -2.11 3.20 0.10
N GLY A 19 -0.97 3.86 0.29
CA GLY A 19 -0.28 3.95 1.58
C GLY A 19 -0.85 4.97 2.55
N LEU A 20 -0.39 4.93 3.80
CA LEU A 20 -0.74 5.91 4.84
C LEU A 20 -0.29 7.32 4.42
N ALA A 21 -1.16 8.29 4.65
CA ALA A 21 -0.96 9.70 4.32
C ALA A 21 -0.71 9.97 2.83
N SER A 22 -1.26 9.13 1.95
CA SER A 22 -1.31 9.37 0.52
C SER A 22 -2.76 9.25 0.03
N THR A 23 -2.97 9.28 -1.29
CA THR A 23 -4.25 9.00 -1.94
C THR A 23 -4.02 8.03 -3.09
N ALA A 24 -5.07 7.37 -3.59
CA ALA A 24 -4.92 6.53 -4.76
C ALA A 24 -4.50 7.34 -6.00
N ASP A 25 -5.01 8.56 -6.13
CA ASP A 25 -4.62 9.48 -7.20
C ASP A 25 -3.11 9.82 -7.12
N LEU A 26 -2.60 10.18 -5.96
CA LEU A 26 -1.19 10.52 -5.78
C LEU A 26 -0.27 9.31 -6.04
N CYS A 27 -0.68 8.11 -5.60
CA CYS A 27 0.12 6.89 -5.80
C CYS A 27 0.02 6.36 -7.23
N PHE A 28 -1.20 6.21 -7.78
CA PHE A 28 -1.42 5.30 -8.90
C PHE A 28 -1.94 5.97 -10.17
N LYS A 29 -2.40 7.22 -10.13
CA LYS A 29 -2.86 7.92 -11.34
C LYS A 29 -1.80 8.03 -12.44
N PRO A 30 -0.49 8.20 -12.11
CA PRO A 30 0.57 8.17 -13.14
C PRO A 30 0.69 6.83 -13.88
N LEU A 31 0.14 5.74 -13.35
CA LEU A 31 0.15 4.42 -14.00
C LEU A 31 -0.95 4.26 -15.05
N LEU A 32 -2.05 5.04 -14.97
CA LEU A 32 -3.24 4.88 -15.83
C LEU A 32 -2.95 4.89 -17.32
N PRO A 33 -2.04 5.73 -17.86
CA PRO A 33 -1.74 5.70 -19.30
C PRO A 33 -1.21 4.35 -19.80
N TYR A 34 -0.64 3.54 -18.91
CA TYR A 34 -0.03 2.24 -19.24
C TYR A 34 -0.94 1.06 -18.92
N LEU A 35 -2.09 1.27 -18.25
CA LEU A 35 -3.02 0.23 -17.80
C LEU A 35 -4.37 0.26 -18.53
N GLN A 36 -4.43 0.82 -19.74
CA GLN A 36 -5.67 1.03 -20.49
C GLN A 36 -6.40 -0.26 -20.86
N ASP A 37 -5.69 -1.40 -20.90
CA ASP A 37 -6.25 -2.72 -21.19
C ASP A 37 -6.93 -3.38 -19.99
N TYR A 38 -6.91 -2.71 -18.83
CA TYR A 38 -7.47 -3.23 -17.59
C TYR A 38 -8.67 -2.38 -17.11
N TYR A 39 -9.49 -3.00 -16.26
CA TYR A 39 -10.43 -2.29 -15.42
C TYR A 39 -9.75 -1.94 -14.12
N VAL A 40 -9.31 -0.70 -13.97
CA VAL A 40 -8.55 -0.21 -12.83
C VAL A 40 -9.50 0.34 -11.78
N ILE A 41 -9.35 -0.12 -10.53
CA ILE A 41 -10.16 0.26 -9.39
C ILE A 41 -9.25 0.87 -8.32
N PHE A 42 -9.44 2.14 -8.00
CA PHE A 42 -8.75 2.84 -6.94
C PHE A 42 -9.61 2.89 -5.68
N CYS A 43 -9.05 2.43 -4.57
CA CYS A 43 -9.66 2.50 -3.26
C CYS A 43 -9.09 3.67 -2.48
N GLU A 44 -9.86 4.75 -2.34
CA GLU A 44 -9.54 5.87 -1.46
C GLU A 44 -10.02 5.57 -0.04
N LEU A 45 -9.08 5.45 0.88
CA LEU A 45 -9.35 5.10 2.26
C LEU A 45 -9.90 6.31 3.04
N ASP A 46 -10.80 6.09 4.00
CA ASP A 46 -11.28 7.14 4.89
C ASP A 46 -10.10 7.88 5.56
N GLY A 47 -10.23 9.15 5.77
CA GLY A 47 -9.17 10.02 6.28
C GLY A 47 -8.16 10.49 5.25
N HIS A 48 -8.23 10.01 3.98
CA HIS A 48 -7.23 10.24 2.95
C HIS A 48 -7.75 10.95 1.69
N PHE A 49 -8.96 11.46 1.68
CA PHE A 49 -9.51 12.15 0.51
C PHE A 49 -10.42 13.32 0.88
N GLY A 50 -10.58 14.27 -0.07
CA GLY A 50 -11.40 15.47 0.12
C GLY A 50 -10.69 16.59 0.89
N SER A 51 -11.35 17.73 1.04
CA SER A 51 -10.81 18.91 1.73
C SER A 51 -11.00 18.86 3.25
N ASN A 52 -11.96 18.06 3.74
CA ASN A 52 -12.25 17.86 5.16
C ASN A 52 -12.55 16.35 5.37
N PRO A 53 -11.52 15.51 5.42
CA PRO A 53 -11.68 14.06 5.46
C PRO A 53 -12.32 13.60 6.77
N LYS A 54 -13.26 12.65 6.65
CA LYS A 54 -13.74 11.89 7.80
C LYS A 54 -12.58 11.01 8.31
N ASP A 55 -12.31 11.05 9.61
CA ASP A 55 -11.24 10.24 10.20
C ASP A 55 -11.39 8.75 9.88
N LEU A 56 -10.29 8.09 9.56
CA LEU A 56 -10.19 6.65 9.59
C LEU A 56 -10.26 6.21 11.06
N THR A 57 -11.35 5.55 11.44
CA THR A 57 -11.59 5.11 12.81
C THR A 57 -10.97 3.76 13.10
N SER A 58 -11.07 2.82 12.15
CA SER A 58 -10.61 1.45 12.29
C SER A 58 -10.17 0.89 10.94
N LEU A 59 -8.91 0.43 10.85
CA LEU A 59 -8.47 -0.30 9.65
C LEU A 59 -9.19 -1.64 9.51
N LYS A 60 -9.59 -2.28 10.61
CA LYS A 60 -10.40 -3.49 10.54
C LYS A 60 -11.72 -3.24 9.82
N GLU A 61 -12.47 -2.20 10.20
CA GLU A 61 -13.73 -1.82 9.54
C GLU A 61 -13.52 -1.41 8.08
N THR A 62 -12.39 -0.76 7.78
CA THR A 62 -12.01 -0.41 6.42
C THR A 62 -11.79 -1.67 5.57
N ILE A 63 -11.07 -2.67 6.10
CA ILE A 63 -10.85 -3.94 5.43
C ILE A 63 -12.17 -4.69 5.23
N ASP A 64 -13.06 -4.70 6.23
CA ASP A 64 -14.40 -5.29 6.12
C ASP A 64 -15.21 -4.62 4.98
N SER A 65 -15.07 -3.30 4.84
CA SER A 65 -15.74 -2.53 3.78
C SER A 65 -15.15 -2.81 2.39
N ILE A 66 -13.83 -2.97 2.27
CA ILE A 66 -13.15 -3.33 1.02
C ILE A 66 -13.59 -4.74 0.61
N GLU A 67 -13.54 -5.69 1.52
CA GLU A 67 -13.97 -7.08 1.28
C GLU A 67 -15.42 -7.13 0.82
N SER A 68 -16.33 -6.43 1.52
CA SER A 68 -17.74 -6.33 1.15
C SER A 68 -17.93 -5.73 -0.25
N TYR A 69 -17.16 -4.70 -0.63
CA TYR A 69 -17.21 -4.14 -1.98
C TYR A 69 -16.80 -5.18 -3.03
N ILE A 70 -15.71 -5.91 -2.79
CA ILE A 70 -15.22 -6.92 -3.73
C ILE A 70 -16.26 -8.06 -3.86
N LEU A 71 -16.86 -8.51 -2.77
CA LEU A 71 -17.88 -9.55 -2.78
C LEU A 71 -19.14 -9.12 -3.54
N ASN A 72 -19.65 -7.92 -3.28
CA ASN A 72 -20.95 -7.48 -3.79
C ASN A 72 -20.84 -6.87 -5.21
N GLU A 73 -19.80 -6.09 -5.49
CA GLU A 73 -19.67 -5.32 -6.74
C GLU A 73 -18.78 -6.01 -7.78
N MET A 74 -17.83 -6.86 -7.32
CA MET A 74 -16.88 -7.54 -8.19
C MET A 74 -17.12 -9.06 -8.26
N GLY A 75 -18.24 -9.55 -7.71
CA GLY A 75 -18.57 -10.97 -7.68
C GLY A 75 -17.59 -11.83 -6.89
N GLY A 76 -16.93 -11.24 -5.89
CA GLY A 76 -15.98 -11.91 -5.00
C GLY A 76 -14.64 -12.24 -5.65
N SER A 77 -14.31 -11.66 -6.81
CA SER A 77 -13.09 -12.00 -7.54
C SER A 77 -12.40 -10.78 -8.11
N LEU A 78 -11.06 -10.77 -8.04
CA LEU A 78 -10.19 -9.80 -8.71
C LEU A 78 -9.10 -10.51 -9.48
N TYR A 79 -8.75 -9.99 -10.65
CA TYR A 79 -7.59 -10.47 -11.41
C TYR A 79 -6.28 -10.05 -10.75
N GLY A 80 -6.16 -8.80 -10.34
CA GLY A 80 -5.00 -8.26 -9.62
C GLY A 80 -5.41 -7.49 -8.37
N LEU A 81 -4.67 -7.68 -7.27
CA LEU A 81 -4.73 -6.85 -6.07
C LEU A 81 -3.35 -6.23 -5.85
N CYS A 82 -3.29 -4.91 -5.84
CA CYS A 82 -2.04 -4.17 -5.67
C CYS A 82 -2.14 -3.27 -4.44
N GLY A 83 -1.28 -3.47 -3.46
CA GLY A 83 -1.19 -2.63 -2.28
C GLY A 83 0.18 -1.96 -2.17
N PHE A 84 0.19 -0.69 -1.77
CA PHE A 84 1.41 0.04 -1.43
C PHE A 84 1.45 0.32 0.07
N SER A 85 2.56 0.00 0.75
CA SER A 85 2.80 0.32 2.17
C SER A 85 1.66 -0.21 3.07
N MET A 86 0.90 0.66 3.73
CA MET A 86 -0.31 0.30 4.48
C MET A 86 -1.31 -0.47 3.61
N GLY A 87 -1.48 -0.08 2.36
CA GLY A 87 -2.33 -0.78 1.41
C GLY A 87 -1.87 -2.21 1.15
N ALA A 88 -0.57 -2.46 1.13
CA ALA A 88 -0.02 -3.81 1.02
C ALA A 88 -0.26 -4.63 2.30
N THR A 89 -0.22 -4.02 3.48
CA THR A 89 -0.62 -4.69 4.73
C THR A 89 -2.10 -5.07 4.72
N ILE A 90 -2.97 -4.18 4.21
CA ILE A 90 -4.39 -4.48 3.99
C ILE A 90 -4.57 -5.64 3.01
N ALA A 91 -3.80 -5.68 1.92
CA ALA A 91 -3.83 -6.77 0.95
C ALA A 91 -3.43 -8.11 1.60
N VAL A 92 -2.40 -8.14 2.45
CA VAL A 92 -2.02 -9.34 3.23
C VAL A 92 -3.18 -9.83 4.10
N GLU A 93 -3.89 -8.93 4.76
CA GLU A 93 -5.05 -9.30 5.58
C GLU A 93 -6.19 -9.88 4.73
N LEU A 94 -6.50 -9.27 3.59
CA LEU A 94 -7.53 -9.77 2.65
C LEU A 94 -7.19 -11.17 2.12
N ILE A 95 -5.93 -11.41 1.78
CA ILE A 95 -5.44 -12.74 1.39
C ILE A 95 -5.66 -13.75 2.52
N GLY A 96 -5.26 -13.40 3.73
CA GLY A 96 -5.33 -14.29 4.88
C GLY A 96 -6.76 -14.61 5.32
N ARG A 97 -7.73 -13.74 5.03
CA ARG A 97 -9.16 -14.03 5.26
C ARG A 97 -9.71 -15.08 4.32
N GLY A 98 -9.21 -15.12 3.09
CA GLY A 98 -9.59 -16.15 2.11
C GLY A 98 -11.03 -16.07 1.59
N ASN A 99 -11.74 -14.96 1.81
CA ASN A 99 -13.14 -14.79 1.41
C ASN A 99 -13.30 -14.32 -0.04
N ILE A 100 -12.23 -13.85 -0.66
CA ILE A 100 -12.21 -13.35 -2.04
C ILE A 100 -11.23 -14.14 -2.90
N SER A 101 -11.55 -14.32 -4.17
CA SER A 101 -10.68 -14.98 -5.14
C SER A 101 -9.74 -13.95 -5.79
N LEU A 102 -8.43 -14.18 -5.69
CA LEU A 102 -7.40 -13.30 -6.22
C LEU A 102 -6.50 -14.09 -7.15
N SER A 103 -6.37 -13.69 -8.42
CA SER A 103 -5.47 -14.40 -9.34
C SER A 103 -4.00 -14.04 -9.09
N LYS A 104 -3.71 -12.76 -8.79
CA LYS A 104 -2.35 -12.27 -8.57
C LYS A 104 -2.34 -11.12 -7.56
N VAL A 105 -1.26 -11.03 -6.78
CA VAL A 105 -1.13 -10.00 -5.75
C VAL A 105 0.25 -9.33 -5.83
N LEU A 106 0.27 -7.99 -5.88
CA LEU A 106 1.47 -7.18 -5.69
C LEU A 106 1.44 -6.54 -4.30
N LEU A 107 2.47 -6.80 -3.53
CA LEU A 107 2.73 -6.20 -2.21
C LEU A 107 3.94 -5.26 -2.32
N ASP A 108 3.69 -3.99 -2.55
CA ASP A 108 4.76 -2.99 -2.61
C ASP A 108 5.03 -2.39 -1.23
N ALA A 109 6.21 -2.64 -0.70
CA ALA A 109 6.69 -2.17 0.60
C ALA A 109 5.76 -2.49 1.80
N ALA A 110 5.18 -3.70 1.84
CA ALA A 110 4.27 -4.11 2.91
C ALA A 110 4.93 -4.03 4.30
N ILE A 111 4.14 -3.60 5.29
CA ILE A 111 4.57 -3.51 6.69
C ILE A 111 3.84 -4.58 7.49
N THR A 112 4.49 -5.74 7.68
CA THR A 112 3.95 -6.88 8.44
C THR A 112 4.84 -7.26 9.63
N ALA A 113 5.92 -6.50 9.85
CA ALA A 113 6.81 -6.66 10.99
C ALA A 113 6.37 -5.77 12.14
N GLU A 114 6.07 -6.36 13.30
CA GLU A 114 5.80 -5.58 14.51
C GLU A 114 6.98 -4.68 14.86
N LEU A 115 6.70 -3.40 15.15
CA LEU A 115 7.71 -2.45 15.58
C LEU A 115 7.96 -2.47 17.11
N GLY A 116 7.13 -3.16 17.89
CA GLY A 116 7.27 -3.26 19.35
C GLY A 116 7.36 -1.87 20.00
N LEU A 117 8.41 -1.65 20.83
CA LEU A 117 8.63 -0.38 21.52
C LEU A 117 8.85 0.82 20.58
N MET A 118 9.19 0.57 19.32
CA MET A 118 9.38 1.63 18.32
C MET A 118 8.09 2.13 17.69
N ALA A 119 6.96 1.43 17.87
CA ALA A 119 5.66 1.82 17.29
C ALA A 119 5.25 3.25 17.67
N THR A 120 5.32 3.58 18.96
CA THR A 120 4.97 4.92 19.48
C THR A 120 5.89 6.02 18.95
N PRO A 121 7.23 5.93 19.05
CA PRO A 121 8.16 6.90 18.47
C PRO A 121 7.92 7.12 16.97
N PHE A 122 7.74 6.04 16.19
CA PHE A 122 7.49 6.14 14.74
C PHE A 122 6.16 6.83 14.44
N THR A 123 5.08 6.53 15.19
CA THR A 123 3.79 7.20 15.04
C THR A 123 3.92 8.70 15.26
N TYR A 124 4.61 9.13 16.33
CA TYR A 124 4.82 10.56 16.58
C TYR A 124 5.72 11.23 15.54
N ALA A 125 6.78 10.55 15.09
CA ALA A 125 7.63 11.06 14.01
C ALA A 125 6.82 11.27 12.73
N PHE A 126 5.92 10.35 12.41
CA PHE A 126 5.03 10.45 11.25
C PHE A 126 4.04 11.64 11.39
N ILE A 127 3.42 11.82 12.56
CA ILE A 127 2.53 12.96 12.85
C ILE A 127 3.29 14.29 12.73
N ILE A 128 4.51 14.36 13.24
CA ILE A 128 5.34 15.58 13.15
C ILE A 128 5.70 15.84 11.68
N GLY A 129 6.14 14.83 10.94
CA GLY A 129 6.48 14.93 9.53
C GLY A 129 5.31 15.47 8.69
N THR A 130 4.15 14.84 8.77
CA THR A 130 2.94 15.26 8.05
C THR A 130 2.48 16.67 8.45
N SER A 131 2.55 17.00 9.74
CA SER A 131 2.25 18.36 10.21
C SER A 131 3.22 19.41 9.65
N ARG A 132 4.49 19.10 9.50
CA ARG A 132 5.48 20.00 8.90
C ARG A 132 5.20 20.21 7.41
N ILE A 133 4.90 19.16 6.67
CA ILE A 133 4.49 19.24 5.25
C ILE A 133 3.26 20.11 5.09
N LYS A 134 2.21 19.85 5.87
CA LYS A 134 0.97 20.66 5.86
C LYS A 134 1.23 22.14 6.07
N ASN A 135 2.14 22.47 6.97
CA ASN A 135 2.48 23.87 7.31
C ASN A 135 3.66 24.42 6.49
N LYS A 136 4.07 23.75 5.43
CA LYS A 136 5.20 24.11 4.55
C LYS A 136 6.50 24.37 5.32
N LYS A 137 6.73 23.62 6.41
CA LYS A 137 7.95 23.70 7.23
C LYS A 137 8.93 22.62 6.78
N PRO A 138 10.24 22.90 6.74
CA PRO A 138 11.23 21.92 6.33
C PRO A 138 11.26 20.72 7.29
N ILE A 139 11.39 19.52 6.73
CA ILE A 139 11.66 18.30 7.51
C ILE A 139 13.18 18.16 7.59
N PRO A 140 13.77 17.91 8.79
CA PRO A 140 15.18 17.64 8.90
C PRO A 140 15.57 16.43 8.03
N LYS A 141 16.54 16.63 7.12
CA LYS A 141 16.95 15.61 6.14
C LYS A 141 17.28 14.28 6.81
N PHE A 142 18.03 14.28 7.91
CA PHE A 142 18.41 13.07 8.63
C PHE A 142 17.20 12.24 9.13
N LEU A 143 16.08 12.90 9.43
CA LEU A 143 14.86 12.22 9.86
C LEU A 143 14.13 11.60 8.66
N LEU A 144 14.09 12.30 7.56
CA LEU A 144 13.50 11.81 6.30
C LEU A 144 14.30 10.61 5.78
N ASP A 145 15.63 10.75 5.67
CA ASP A 145 16.54 9.70 5.22
C ASP A 145 16.43 8.43 6.06
N LYS A 146 16.22 8.58 7.37
CA LYS A 146 16.12 7.43 8.29
C LYS A 146 14.81 6.66 8.16
N ILE A 147 13.73 7.34 7.80
CA ILE A 147 12.38 6.76 7.77
C ILE A 147 12.00 6.32 6.35
N MET A 148 12.36 7.11 5.33
CA MET A 148 11.89 6.94 3.95
C MET A 148 12.98 6.51 2.97
N GLY A 149 14.23 6.39 3.42
CA GLY A 149 15.40 6.15 2.57
C GLY A 149 16.15 7.42 2.21
N LYS A 150 17.45 7.29 1.88
CA LYS A 150 18.31 8.43 1.56
C LYS A 150 17.83 9.14 0.29
N ASP A 151 17.89 10.46 0.33
CA ASP A 151 17.55 11.34 -0.80
C ASP A 151 16.14 11.15 -1.40
N ASN A 152 15.27 10.43 -0.72
CA ASN A 152 13.88 10.19 -1.14
C ASN A 152 13.01 11.42 -0.84
N LEU A 153 13.25 12.52 -1.54
CA LEU A 153 12.42 13.73 -1.43
C LEU A 153 11.08 13.59 -2.16
N SER A 154 11.01 12.73 -3.16
CA SER A 154 9.82 12.47 -3.97
C SER A 154 8.64 11.97 -3.14
N ILE A 155 8.89 11.29 -2.01
CA ILE A 155 7.85 10.83 -1.10
C ILE A 155 6.97 11.97 -0.57
N ILE A 156 7.52 13.21 -0.48
CA ILE A 156 6.76 14.39 -0.02
C ILE A 156 5.65 14.72 -1.00
N GLU A 157 5.88 14.52 -2.30
CA GLU A 157 4.90 14.79 -3.35
C GLU A 157 3.74 13.79 -3.35
N MET A 158 3.99 12.59 -2.84
CA MET A 158 2.97 11.57 -2.64
C MET A 158 2.12 11.79 -1.38
N MET A 159 2.45 12.79 -0.55
CA MET A 159 1.77 12.96 0.73
C MET A 159 0.52 13.82 0.63
N TYR A 160 -0.57 13.32 1.22
CA TYR A 160 -1.83 14.01 1.39
C TYR A 160 -1.80 14.87 2.66
N PRO A 161 -1.73 16.22 2.54
CA PRO A 161 -1.45 17.09 3.69
C PRO A 161 -2.65 17.30 4.62
N GLN A 162 -3.87 16.92 4.22
CA GLN A 162 -5.08 17.13 5.02
C GLN A 162 -5.36 16.01 6.03
N ILE A 163 -4.52 14.95 6.05
CA ILE A 163 -4.68 13.84 6.97
C ILE A 163 -4.69 14.32 8.45
N SER A 164 -5.60 13.78 9.24
CA SER A 164 -5.70 14.09 10.66
C SER A 164 -4.72 13.29 11.51
N LYS A 165 -4.40 13.81 12.70
CA LYS A 165 -3.61 13.09 13.70
C LYS A 165 -4.30 11.80 14.16
N ASN A 166 -5.63 11.78 14.22
CA ASN A 166 -6.38 10.60 14.64
C ASN A 166 -6.29 9.51 13.60
N THR A 167 -6.46 9.85 12.31
CA THR A 167 -6.25 8.90 11.21
C THR A 167 -4.86 8.27 11.25
N ILE A 168 -3.80 9.09 11.43
CA ILE A 168 -2.42 8.58 11.53
C ILE A 168 -2.28 7.64 12.73
N LYS A 169 -2.78 8.03 13.91
CA LYS A 169 -2.69 7.17 15.13
C LYS A 169 -3.39 5.84 14.94
N ASN A 170 -4.61 5.85 14.41
CA ASN A 170 -5.42 4.65 14.22
C ASN A 170 -4.78 3.71 13.19
N ALA A 171 -4.29 4.25 12.08
CA ALA A 171 -3.57 3.48 11.06
C ALA A 171 -2.26 2.90 11.59
N CYS A 172 -1.42 3.73 12.22
CA CYS A 172 -0.14 3.28 12.81
C CYS A 172 -0.35 2.24 13.90
N ASN A 173 -1.39 2.39 14.73
CA ASN A 173 -1.70 1.40 15.76
C ASN A 173 -2.00 0.03 15.15
N PHE A 174 -2.68 -0.03 14.03
CA PHE A 174 -2.93 -1.28 13.33
C PHE A 174 -1.64 -1.83 12.68
N ILE A 175 -0.99 -1.04 11.79
CA ILE A 175 0.14 -1.54 10.99
C ILE A 175 1.38 -1.90 11.84
N TYR A 176 1.67 -1.14 12.89
CA TYR A 176 2.87 -1.37 13.71
C TYR A 176 2.74 -2.49 14.73
N HIS A 177 1.52 -3.00 14.93
CA HIS A 177 1.24 -4.18 15.76
C HIS A 177 0.66 -5.34 14.92
N TYR A 178 0.67 -5.20 13.59
CA TYR A 178 0.11 -6.20 12.69
C TYR A 178 0.95 -7.48 12.68
N LYS A 179 0.23 -8.60 12.70
CA LYS A 179 0.80 -9.95 12.49
C LYS A 179 0.02 -10.62 11.37
N PRO A 180 0.71 -11.21 10.38
CA PRO A 180 0.03 -11.98 9.35
C PRO A 180 -0.82 -13.10 9.96
N PRO A 181 -2.07 -13.29 9.50
CA PRO A 181 -2.91 -14.37 10.00
C PRO A 181 -2.39 -15.73 9.55
N GLY A 182 -2.57 -16.77 10.39
CA GLY A 182 -2.08 -18.13 10.07
C GLY A 182 -2.65 -18.70 8.77
N ASN A 183 -3.90 -18.34 8.42
CA ASN A 183 -4.54 -18.77 7.19
C ASN A 183 -3.90 -18.20 5.92
N LEU A 184 -3.01 -17.21 6.03
CA LEU A 184 -2.25 -16.67 4.90
C LEU A 184 -1.47 -17.78 4.16
N ALA A 185 -1.00 -18.79 4.88
CA ALA A 185 -0.29 -19.95 4.30
C ALA A 185 -1.15 -20.81 3.36
N ASN A 186 -2.48 -20.65 3.36
CA ASN A 186 -3.37 -21.35 2.44
C ASN A 186 -3.44 -20.70 1.05
N PHE A 187 -2.89 -19.50 0.89
CA PHE A 187 -2.89 -18.79 -0.38
C PHE A 187 -1.75 -19.30 -1.26
N SER A 188 -2.11 -19.85 -2.43
CA SER A 188 -1.16 -20.50 -3.35
C SER A 188 -0.94 -19.75 -4.67
N ASN A 189 -1.75 -18.72 -4.93
CA ASN A 189 -1.62 -17.94 -6.17
C ASN A 189 -0.37 -17.04 -6.14
N PRO A 190 0.12 -16.59 -7.32
CA PRO A 190 1.32 -15.77 -7.41
C PRO A 190 1.25 -14.49 -6.56
N VAL A 191 2.31 -14.25 -5.80
CA VAL A 191 2.53 -13.03 -5.02
C VAL A 191 3.88 -12.45 -5.43
N LEU A 192 3.89 -11.16 -5.75
CA LEU A 192 5.11 -10.40 -6.00
C LEU A 192 5.29 -9.37 -4.87
N PHE A 193 6.46 -9.38 -4.27
CA PHE A 193 6.82 -8.40 -3.23
C PHE A 193 7.89 -7.45 -3.78
N TRP A 194 7.59 -6.16 -3.77
CA TRP A 194 8.53 -5.12 -4.16
C TRP A 194 8.97 -4.29 -2.96
N ARG A 195 10.22 -3.85 -2.99
CA ARG A 195 10.75 -2.85 -2.05
C ARG A 195 12.01 -2.18 -2.58
N GLY A 196 12.32 -1.02 -2.06
CA GLY A 196 13.65 -0.45 -2.18
C GLY A 196 14.69 -1.16 -1.30
N SER A 197 15.97 -1.07 -1.65
CA SER A 197 17.04 -1.63 -0.80
C SER A 197 17.25 -0.83 0.50
N GLU A 198 16.81 0.43 0.53
CA GLU A 198 16.92 1.34 1.69
C GLU A 198 15.71 1.26 2.65
N GLU A 199 14.92 0.19 2.58
CA GLU A 199 13.70 0.01 3.37
C GLU A 199 13.84 -1.11 4.42
N PRO A 200 14.35 -0.83 5.62
CA PRO A 200 14.61 -1.87 6.64
C PRO A 200 13.34 -2.54 7.18
N ILE A 201 12.20 -1.83 7.24
CA ILE A 201 10.94 -2.40 7.75
C ILE A 201 10.31 -3.32 6.69
N PRO A 202 10.13 -2.92 5.43
CA PRO A 202 9.73 -3.83 4.36
C PRO A 202 10.67 -5.03 4.19
N ALA A 203 11.99 -4.85 4.31
CA ALA A 203 12.95 -5.95 4.27
C ALA A 203 12.76 -6.98 5.41
N LYS A 204 12.35 -6.53 6.60
CA LYS A 204 11.97 -7.43 7.70
C LYS A 204 10.63 -8.11 7.43
N SER A 205 9.67 -7.36 6.86
CA SER A 205 8.35 -7.89 6.48
C SER A 205 8.45 -8.96 5.39
N GLU A 206 9.30 -8.76 4.40
CA GLU A 206 9.62 -9.76 3.36
C GLU A 206 10.01 -11.10 3.99
N LYS A 207 10.93 -11.08 4.95
CA LYS A 207 11.39 -12.31 5.62
C LYS A 207 10.25 -13.03 6.34
N ILE A 208 9.39 -12.27 7.02
CA ILE A 208 8.22 -12.84 7.72
C ILE A 208 7.23 -13.45 6.71
N LEU A 209 6.95 -12.73 5.62
CA LEU A 209 5.98 -13.19 4.62
C LEU A 209 6.44 -14.43 3.86
N ARG A 210 7.74 -14.63 3.66
CA ARG A 210 8.28 -15.85 3.04
C ARG A 210 7.93 -17.12 3.80
N ASP A 211 7.77 -17.05 5.13
CA ASP A 211 7.37 -18.19 5.95
C ASP A 211 5.91 -18.61 5.70
N TYR A 212 5.05 -17.68 5.27
CA TYR A 212 3.64 -17.94 4.94
C TYR A 212 3.41 -18.17 3.44
N LEU A 213 4.18 -17.50 2.59
CA LEU A 213 4.00 -17.44 1.14
C LEU A 213 5.29 -17.90 0.43
N PRO A 214 5.62 -19.19 0.46
CA PRO A 214 6.86 -19.71 -0.14
C PRO A 214 6.97 -19.46 -1.65
N GLN A 215 5.83 -19.28 -2.35
CA GLN A 215 5.77 -18.94 -3.77
C GLN A 215 6.00 -17.45 -4.06
N MET A 216 6.15 -16.59 -3.02
CA MET A 216 6.34 -15.16 -3.19
C MET A 216 7.66 -14.83 -3.86
N GLU A 217 7.58 -14.21 -5.02
CA GLU A 217 8.73 -13.62 -5.70
C GLU A 217 9.05 -12.25 -5.09
N VAL A 218 10.33 -11.89 -5.09
CA VAL A 218 10.78 -10.62 -4.52
C VAL A 218 11.65 -9.89 -5.52
N GLU A 219 11.36 -8.61 -5.71
CA GLU A 219 12.23 -7.70 -6.46
C GLU A 219 12.64 -6.54 -5.58
N VAL A 220 13.95 -6.25 -5.57
CA VAL A 220 14.54 -5.17 -4.76
C VAL A 220 15.10 -4.12 -5.69
N PHE A 221 14.65 -2.88 -5.52
CA PHE A 221 15.13 -1.74 -6.29
C PHE A 221 16.31 -1.09 -5.58
N GLU A 222 17.50 -1.26 -6.16
CA GLU A 222 18.75 -0.86 -5.53
C GLU A 222 18.86 0.67 -5.39
N GLY A 223 19.30 1.14 -4.21
CA GLY A 223 19.43 2.56 -3.88
C GLY A 223 18.13 3.31 -3.66
N MET A 224 16.98 2.63 -3.74
CA MET A 224 15.67 3.27 -3.60
C MET A 224 15.10 3.16 -2.19
N GLY A 225 14.40 4.22 -1.76
CA GLY A 225 13.63 4.29 -0.53
C GLY A 225 12.14 4.03 -0.74
N HIS A 226 11.35 4.33 0.29
CA HIS A 226 9.93 4.01 0.37
C HIS A 226 9.08 4.72 -0.71
N GLY A 227 8.45 3.94 -1.57
CA GLY A 227 7.59 4.44 -2.67
C GLY A 227 8.35 5.16 -3.80
N GLN A 228 9.68 5.22 -3.74
CA GLN A 228 10.49 5.97 -4.70
C GLN A 228 10.35 5.40 -6.12
N PHE A 229 10.39 4.08 -6.27
CA PHE A 229 10.21 3.45 -7.58
C PHE A 229 8.83 3.74 -8.19
N LEU A 230 7.78 3.66 -7.38
CA LEU A 230 6.41 3.96 -7.82
C LEU A 230 6.28 5.40 -8.33
N HIS A 231 6.88 6.36 -7.63
CA HIS A 231 6.72 7.78 -7.94
C HIS A 231 7.65 8.26 -9.07
N GLU A 232 8.94 7.86 -9.03
CA GLU A 232 9.94 8.36 -9.98
C GLU A 232 9.95 7.58 -11.31
N HIS A 233 9.48 6.32 -11.30
CA HIS A 233 9.49 5.42 -12.47
C HIS A 233 8.12 4.81 -12.80
N PRO A 234 7.03 5.63 -12.91
CA PRO A 234 5.67 5.09 -13.04
C PRO A 234 5.47 4.26 -14.31
N LYS A 235 6.16 4.58 -15.40
CA LYS A 235 6.11 3.78 -16.63
C LYS A 235 6.70 2.39 -16.41
N GLU A 236 7.92 2.32 -15.88
CA GLU A 236 8.61 1.06 -15.63
C GLU A 236 7.87 0.21 -14.58
N TYR A 237 7.34 0.86 -13.54
CA TYR A 237 6.48 0.23 -12.55
C TYR A 237 5.27 -0.45 -13.22
N ALA A 238 4.56 0.26 -14.08
CA ALA A 238 3.40 -0.28 -14.79
C ALA A 238 3.78 -1.40 -15.76
N GLU A 239 4.89 -1.30 -16.47
CA GLU A 239 5.40 -2.33 -17.39
C GLU A 239 5.75 -3.62 -16.61
N LYS A 240 6.46 -3.52 -15.49
CA LYS A 240 6.77 -4.65 -14.61
C LYS A 240 5.51 -5.27 -13.99
N LEU A 241 4.57 -4.45 -13.55
CA LEU A 241 3.28 -4.92 -13.05
C LEU A 241 2.53 -5.71 -14.14
N LYS A 242 2.47 -5.21 -15.38
CA LYS A 242 1.83 -5.92 -16.51
C LYS A 242 2.51 -7.26 -16.78
N LEU A 243 3.84 -7.29 -16.82
CA LEU A 243 4.58 -8.55 -16.99
C LEU A 243 4.20 -9.58 -15.91
N PHE A 244 4.15 -9.16 -14.64
CA PHE A 244 3.71 -10.04 -13.57
C PHE A 244 2.27 -10.50 -13.75
N LEU A 245 1.36 -9.61 -14.12
CA LEU A 245 -0.05 -9.95 -14.31
C LEU A 245 -0.27 -10.89 -15.49
N GLU A 246 0.51 -10.80 -16.56
CA GLU A 246 0.35 -11.57 -17.80
C GLU A 246 1.12 -12.89 -17.82
N ASN A 247 2.15 -13.06 -17.00
CA ASN A 247 2.86 -14.34 -16.86
C ASN A 247 1.91 -15.44 -16.40
N LYS A 248 2.03 -16.62 -17.00
CA LYS A 248 1.21 -17.81 -16.68
C LYS A 248 1.68 -18.50 -15.42
#